data_dcc67598d61ae7bfb40889ca2b291704
#
_entry.id   dcc67598d61ae7bfb40889ca2b291704
#
_cell.length_a   1.000
_cell.length_b   1.000
_cell.length_c   1.000
_cell.angle_alpha   90.00
_cell.angle_beta   90.00
_cell.angle_gamma   90.00
#
_symmetry.space_group_name_H-M   'P 1'
#
loop_
_entity.id
_entity.type
_entity.pdbx_description
1 polymer ?
#
loop_
_entity_poly.entity_id
_entity_poly.type
_entity_poly.pdbx_seq_one_letter_code
_entity_poly.pdbx_strand_id
1 'polypeptide(L)'
;MLREPTTRTRIGARRCLFTLDLPQETPDGFGGVIRAWQPGPRLWGAIEALGLDERERAGRPEEAVTHRVRLRHRADLDGRMRLTLGARRFRIRAATDPDGARRETVCLVEEIKP
;
A
#
# COMPACT_ATOMS: atom_id res chain seq x y z
N MET A 1 -18.87 -3.70 26.31
CA MET A 1 -18.27 -3.50 25.69
C MET A 1 -17.76 -3.55 24.73
N LEU A 2 -17.71 -3.61 24.40
CA LEU A 2 -17.01 -3.68 23.63
C LEU A 2 -16.61 -3.10 22.69
N ARG A 3 -16.04 -3.06 22.30
CA ARG A 3 -15.44 -2.57 21.63
C ARG A 3 -14.98 -2.57 20.58
N GLU A 4 -15.10 -2.41 19.86
CA GLU A 4 -14.53 -2.48 18.86
C GLU A 4 -13.62 -2.09 18.18
N PRO A 5 -13.26 -2.12 17.94
CA PRO A 5 -12.02 -1.60 17.53
C PRO A 5 -11.58 -2.01 16.17
N THR A 6 -12.42 -1.90 15.25
CA THR A 6 -12.14 -2.32 13.91
C THR A 6 -11.07 -1.52 13.23
N THR A 7 -10.85 -0.28 13.69
CA THR A 7 -9.82 0.57 13.09
C THR A 7 -8.50 0.48 13.80
N ARG A 8 -8.42 -0.31 14.84
CA ARG A 8 -7.18 -0.44 15.58
C ARG A 8 -6.18 -1.29 14.85
N THR A 9 -4.92 -1.03 15.10
CA THR A 9 -3.86 -1.90 14.67
C THR A 9 -4.03 -3.25 15.37
N ARG A 10 -4.02 -4.31 14.60
CA ARG A 10 -4.20 -5.65 15.13
C ARG A 10 -2.94 -6.11 15.84
N ILE A 11 -3.13 -7.02 16.80
CA ILE A 11 -1.99 -7.69 17.41
C ILE A 11 -1.22 -8.39 16.30
N GLY A 12 0.06 -8.14 16.23
CA GLY A 12 0.91 -8.70 15.19
C GLY A 12 1.16 -7.76 14.02
N ALA A 13 0.36 -6.71 13.90
CA ALA A 13 0.65 -5.69 12.89
C ALA A 13 1.85 -4.87 13.35
N ARG A 14 2.72 -4.56 12.41
CA ARG A 14 3.93 -3.82 12.71
C ARG A 14 3.83 -2.39 12.26
N ARG A 15 4.30 -1.48 13.12
CA ARG A 15 4.44 -0.08 12.75
C ARG A 15 5.78 0.11 12.07
N CYS A 16 5.77 0.59 10.87
CA CYS A 16 6.94 0.71 10.03
C CYS A 16 6.98 2.05 9.35
N LEU A 17 8.18 2.45 8.96
CA LEU A 17 8.37 3.68 8.21
C LEU A 17 8.58 3.32 6.75
N PHE A 18 7.58 3.63 5.93
CA PHE A 18 7.61 3.37 4.50
C PHE A 18 8.09 4.58 3.74
N THR A 19 8.70 4.36 2.58
CA THR A 19 8.89 5.41 1.59
C THR A 19 7.82 5.24 0.54
N LEU A 20 7.10 6.30 0.24
CA LEU A 20 6.14 6.30 -0.87
C LEU A 20 6.91 6.60 -2.15
N ASP A 21 6.98 5.62 -3.03
CA ASP A 21 7.67 5.80 -4.31
C ASP A 21 6.68 6.26 -5.37
N LEU A 22 7.06 7.29 -6.08
CA LEU A 22 6.24 7.91 -7.12
C LEU A 22 6.74 7.46 -8.48
N PRO A 23 5.82 7.19 -9.42
CA PRO A 23 6.26 6.83 -10.77
C PRO A 23 6.84 8.03 -11.48
N GLN A 24 7.90 7.80 -12.22
CA GLN A 24 8.52 8.84 -13.04
C GLN A 24 8.77 8.27 -14.42
N GLU A 25 8.29 8.99 -15.43
CA GLU A 25 8.50 8.61 -16.82
C GLU A 25 9.31 9.66 -17.51
N THR A 26 10.31 9.21 -18.25
CA THR A 26 11.20 10.11 -19.00
C THR A 26 11.23 9.63 -20.44
N PRO A 27 11.11 10.53 -21.44
CA PRO A 27 11.25 10.14 -22.83
C PRO A 27 12.60 9.49 -23.07
N ASP A 28 12.63 8.42 -23.86
CA ASP A 28 13.86 7.70 -24.16
C ASP A 28 14.56 8.20 -25.43
N GLY A 29 13.96 9.19 -26.11
CA GLY A 29 14.50 9.70 -27.33
C GLY A 29 14.13 8.93 -28.58
N PHE A 30 13.35 7.87 -28.44
CA PHE A 30 12.98 6.99 -29.55
C PHE A 30 11.48 6.76 -29.63
N GLY A 31 10.69 7.68 -29.08
CA GLY A 31 9.25 7.56 -29.10
C GLY A 31 8.67 6.74 -27.96
N GLY A 32 9.49 6.23 -27.06
CA GLY A 32 9.07 5.51 -25.88
C GLY A 32 9.39 6.26 -24.62
N VAL A 33 9.18 5.59 -23.49
CA VAL A 33 9.48 6.16 -22.19
C VAL A 33 10.30 5.20 -21.34
N ILE A 34 11.16 5.76 -20.52
CA ILE A 34 11.87 5.03 -19.48
C ILE A 34 11.08 5.24 -18.19
N ARG A 35 10.71 4.16 -17.54
CA ARG A 35 9.96 4.22 -16.28
C ARG A 35 10.89 3.95 -15.12
N ALA A 36 10.76 4.77 -14.09
CA ALA A 36 11.56 4.64 -12.90
C ALA A 36 10.72 5.04 -11.69
N TRP A 37 11.25 4.78 -10.51
CA TRP A 37 10.63 5.17 -9.26
C TRP A 37 11.43 6.29 -8.65
N GLN A 38 10.73 7.29 -8.17
CA GLN A 38 11.35 8.40 -7.46
C GLN A 38 10.88 8.37 -6.02
N PRO A 39 11.80 8.35 -5.04
CA PRO A 39 11.41 8.38 -3.64
C PRO A 39 10.63 9.64 -3.32
N GLY A 40 9.51 9.47 -2.65
CA GLY A 40 8.68 10.56 -2.17
C GLY A 40 8.73 10.63 -0.65
N PRO A 41 7.63 11.04 -0.02
CA PRO A 41 7.61 11.20 1.42
C PRO A 41 7.72 9.88 2.16
N ARG A 42 8.16 9.97 3.41
CA ARG A 42 8.21 8.81 4.30
C ARG A 42 6.95 8.82 5.16
N LEU A 43 6.35 7.66 5.31
CA LEU A 43 5.05 7.53 5.96
C LEU A 43 5.10 6.42 7.00
N TRP A 44 4.68 6.74 8.21
CA TRP A 44 4.50 5.71 9.22
C TRP A 44 3.21 4.95 8.96
N GLY A 45 3.26 3.65 9.13
CA GLY A 45 2.10 2.82 8.95
C GLY A 45 2.22 1.50 9.65
N ALA A 46 1.13 0.76 9.64
CA ALA A 46 1.09 -0.60 10.18
C ALA A 46 0.88 -1.56 9.02
N ILE A 47 1.62 -2.66 9.03
CA ILE A 47 1.52 -3.65 7.97
C ILE A 47 1.13 -5.00 8.58
N GLU A 48 0.27 -5.71 7.89
CA GLU A 48 -0.06 -7.07 8.28
C GLU A 48 -0.23 -7.94 7.03
N ALA A 49 0.22 -9.18 7.14
CA ALA A 49 0.02 -10.14 6.07
C ALA A 49 -1.43 -10.58 6.06
N LEU A 50 -1.99 -10.76 4.87
CA LEU A 50 -3.37 -11.23 4.74
C LEU A 50 -3.38 -12.75 4.74
N GLY A 51 -4.36 -13.32 5.44
CA GLY A 51 -4.62 -14.74 5.35
C GLY A 51 -5.23 -15.09 4.01
N LEU A 52 -5.30 -16.39 3.72
CA LEU A 52 -5.79 -16.85 2.42
C LEU A 52 -7.22 -16.39 2.16
N ASP A 53 -8.10 -16.51 3.15
CA ASP A 53 -9.49 -16.10 2.99
C ASP A 53 -9.61 -14.60 2.75
N GLU A 54 -8.79 -13.82 3.44
CA GLU A 54 -8.81 -12.37 3.27
C GLU A 54 -8.32 -11.98 1.89
N ARG A 55 -7.34 -12.70 1.37
CA ARG A 55 -6.80 -12.43 0.05
C ARG A 55 -7.84 -12.70 -1.03
N GLU A 56 -8.61 -13.75 -0.86
CA GLU A 56 -9.66 -14.07 -1.81
C GLU A 56 -10.77 -13.03 -1.81
N ARG A 57 -11.07 -12.46 -0.64
CA ARG A 57 -12.10 -11.43 -0.55
C ARG A 57 -11.60 -10.06 -0.96
N ALA A 58 -10.31 -9.82 -0.83
CA ALA A 58 -9.75 -8.48 -1.02
C ALA A 58 -9.43 -8.17 -2.47
N GLY A 59 -9.24 -9.17 -3.30
CA GLY A 59 -8.83 -8.94 -4.67
C GLY A 59 -9.41 -9.93 -5.63
N ARG A 60 -9.23 -9.65 -6.89
CA ARG A 60 -9.59 -10.56 -7.96
C ARG A 60 -8.44 -11.53 -8.17
N PRO A 61 -8.68 -12.65 -8.87
CA PRO A 61 -7.59 -13.61 -9.11
C PRO A 61 -6.35 -12.99 -9.75
N GLU A 62 -6.53 -11.97 -10.59
CA GLU A 62 -5.41 -11.30 -11.23
C GLU A 62 -4.75 -10.23 -10.37
N GLU A 63 -5.28 -9.99 -9.18
CA GLU A 63 -4.70 -9.01 -8.26
C GLU A 63 -4.15 -9.75 -7.06
N ALA A 64 -2.85 -9.93 -7.04
CA ALA A 64 -2.19 -10.74 -6.01
C ALA A 64 -1.95 -9.94 -4.74
N VAL A 65 -3.01 -9.56 -4.06
CA VAL A 65 -2.89 -8.81 -2.81
C VAL A 65 -2.32 -9.70 -1.72
N THR A 66 -1.24 -9.26 -1.09
CA THR A 66 -0.54 -10.04 -0.07
C THR A 66 -0.60 -9.43 1.32
N HIS A 67 -0.73 -8.12 1.41
CA HIS A 67 -0.67 -7.41 2.69
C HIS A 67 -1.66 -6.27 2.71
N ARG A 68 -1.96 -5.83 3.92
CA ARG A 68 -2.72 -4.62 4.17
C ARG A 68 -1.82 -3.65 4.91
N VAL A 69 -1.78 -2.39 4.45
CA VAL A 69 -1.01 -1.34 5.10
C VAL A 69 -1.96 -0.24 5.50
N ARG A 70 -1.91 0.16 6.76
CA ARG A 70 -2.72 1.26 7.28
C ARG A 70 -1.85 2.46 7.50
N LEU A 71 -2.23 3.58 6.89
CA LEU A 71 -1.48 4.83 6.95
C LEU A 71 -2.38 5.94 7.45
N ARG A 72 -1.79 7.02 7.93
CA ARG A 72 -2.56 8.25 8.14
C ARG A 72 -3.16 8.65 6.80
N HIS A 73 -4.35 9.22 6.84
CA HIS A 73 -5.09 9.53 5.63
C HIS A 73 -4.27 10.32 4.62
N ARG A 74 -4.30 9.84 3.38
CA ARG A 74 -3.77 10.54 2.21
C ARG A 74 -4.70 10.25 1.05
N ALA A 75 -5.14 11.30 0.38
CA ALA A 75 -6.06 11.17 -0.74
C ALA A 75 -5.36 10.86 -2.06
N ASP A 76 -4.03 10.96 -2.09
CA ASP A 76 -3.26 10.88 -3.34
C ASP A 76 -2.71 9.49 -3.67
N LEU A 77 -3.04 8.49 -2.86
CA LEU A 77 -2.51 7.15 -3.07
C LEU A 77 -3.33 6.39 -4.10
N ASP A 78 -2.65 5.72 -5.03
CA ASP A 78 -3.33 4.92 -6.03
C ASP A 78 -2.42 3.81 -6.55
N GLY A 79 -2.93 3.04 -7.51
CA GLY A 79 -2.25 1.87 -8.03
C GLY A 79 -1.00 2.13 -8.85
N ARG A 80 -0.65 3.39 -9.08
CA ARG A 80 0.58 3.74 -9.78
C ARG A 80 1.77 3.86 -8.84
N MET A 81 1.51 3.87 -7.55
CA MET A 81 2.51 4.10 -6.53
C MET A 81 2.94 2.82 -5.86
N ARG A 82 4.03 2.90 -5.15
CA ARG A 82 4.64 1.75 -4.49
C ARG A 82 5.15 2.19 -3.13
N LEU A 83 5.08 1.28 -2.16
CA LEU A 83 5.66 1.50 -0.84
C LEU A 83 6.94 0.68 -0.73
N THR A 84 7.98 1.30 -0.20
CA THR A 84 9.26 0.64 0.05
C THR A 84 9.50 0.56 1.55
N LEU A 85 9.87 -0.62 2.02
CA LEU A 85 10.23 -0.85 3.41
C LEU A 85 11.53 -1.64 3.41
N GLY A 86 12.65 -0.94 3.61
CA GLY A 86 13.96 -1.56 3.48
C GLY A 86 14.17 -2.12 2.09
N ALA A 87 14.43 -3.42 1.99
CA ALA A 87 14.60 -4.08 0.70
C ALA A 87 13.29 -4.58 0.11
N ARG A 88 12.18 -4.40 0.83
CA ARG A 88 10.88 -4.91 0.40
C ARG A 88 10.13 -3.85 -0.40
N ARG A 89 9.41 -4.30 -1.41
CA ARG A 89 8.64 -3.44 -2.29
C ARG A 89 7.20 -3.92 -2.32
N PHE A 90 6.27 -2.98 -2.17
CA PHE A 90 4.84 -3.29 -2.14
C PHE A 90 4.13 -2.40 -3.14
N ARG A 91 3.54 -3.01 -4.14
CA ARG A 91 2.75 -2.24 -5.10
C ARG A 91 1.36 -2.02 -4.55
N ILE A 92 0.89 -0.76 -4.60
CA ILE A 92 -0.46 -0.44 -4.14
C ILE A 92 -1.45 -0.92 -5.18
N ARG A 93 -2.40 -1.76 -4.76
CA ARG A 93 -3.46 -2.25 -5.64
C ARG A 93 -4.75 -1.49 -5.43
N ALA A 94 -5.01 -1.05 -4.20
CA ALA A 94 -6.19 -0.26 -3.88
C ALA A 94 -5.89 0.55 -2.64
N ALA A 95 -6.51 1.72 -2.54
CA ALA A 95 -6.39 2.56 -1.37
C ALA A 95 -7.77 3.12 -1.08
N THR A 96 -8.20 2.99 0.18
CA THR A 96 -9.53 3.41 0.59
C THR A 96 -9.47 4.16 1.90
N ASP A 97 -10.50 4.95 2.13
CA ASP A 97 -10.76 5.61 3.42
C ASP A 97 -11.91 4.82 4.03
N PRO A 98 -11.65 3.88 4.93
CA PRO A 98 -12.63 2.85 5.29
C PRO A 98 -13.90 3.39 5.93
N ASP A 99 -13.83 4.52 6.62
CA ASP A 99 -15.02 5.07 7.27
C ASP A 99 -15.40 6.43 6.71
N GLY A 100 -14.72 6.90 5.68
CA GLY A 100 -15.00 8.20 5.07
C GLY A 100 -14.66 9.39 5.93
N ALA A 101 -13.99 9.17 7.05
CA ALA A 101 -13.73 10.24 8.02
C ALA A 101 -12.39 10.93 7.81
N ARG A 102 -11.63 10.53 6.80
CA ARG A 102 -10.32 11.10 6.47
C ARG A 102 -9.32 11.00 7.61
N ARG A 103 -9.39 9.91 8.35
CA ARG A 103 -8.43 9.65 9.44
C ARG A 103 -7.37 8.67 9.05
N GLU A 104 -7.71 7.76 8.15
CA GLU A 104 -6.85 6.65 7.82
C GLU A 104 -7.03 6.28 6.37
N THR A 105 -5.95 5.84 5.73
CA THR A 105 -6.02 5.21 4.42
C THR A 105 -5.58 3.77 4.59
N VAL A 106 -6.37 2.85 4.08
CA VAL A 106 -6.04 1.43 4.07
C VAL A 106 -5.65 1.04 2.65
N CYS A 107 -4.43 0.56 2.51
CA CYS A 107 -3.91 0.12 1.22
C CYS A 107 -3.88 -1.39 1.16
N LEU A 108 -4.42 -1.95 0.10
CA LEU A 108 -4.21 -3.35 -0.23
C LEU A 108 -3.05 -3.41 -1.19
N VAL A 109 -2.03 -4.16 -0.83
CA VAL A 109 -0.76 -4.13 -1.55
C VAL A 109 -0.31 -5.52 -1.91
N GLU A 110 0.49 -5.59 -2.95
CA GLU A 110 1.14 -6.82 -3.38
C GLU A 110 2.63 -6.67 -3.14
N GLU A 111 3.21 -7.58 -2.38
CA GLU A 111 4.66 -7.59 -2.22
C GLU A 111 5.30 -8.12 -3.49
N ILE A 112 6.19 -7.31 -4.05
CA ILE A 112 6.88 -7.64 -5.29
C ILE A 112 8.14 -8.40 -4.92
N LYS A 113 8.25 -9.61 -5.41
CA LYS A 113 9.46 -10.42 -5.18
C LYS A 113 10.55 -9.99 -6.15
N PRO A 114 11.81 -9.98 -5.68
CA PRO A 114 12.92 -9.63 -6.57
C PRO A 114 13.17 -10.72 -7.61
#